data_0903b903ea8a82d5301c9e949ab10b41
#
_entry.id   0903b903ea8a82d5301c9e949ab10b41
#
_cell.length_a   1.000
_cell.length_b   1.000
_cell.length_c   1.000
_cell.angle_alpha   90.00
_cell.angle_beta   90.00
_cell.angle_gamma   90.00
#
_symmetry.space_group_name_H-M   'P 1'
#
loop_
_entity.id
_entity.type
_entity.pdbx_description
1 polymer ?
#
loop_
_entity_poly.entity_id
_entity_poly.type
_entity_poly.pdbx_seq_one_letter_code
_entity_poly.pdbx_strand_id
1 'polypeptide(L)'
;MEFTHAFYDALPPEAAAIRQAVFVEEQGFQEEFDAIDRHALHLLLFADGRPVGTLRAFTEDGGTRWHIGRVAVIQSARQLHLGRRMMDLAEAELRRPKCS
;
A
#
# COMPACT_ATOMS: atom_id res chain seq x y z
N MET A 1 1.26 -11.24 -17.87
CA MET A 1 1.80 -10.29 -16.87
C MET A 1 1.80 -10.96 -15.51
N GLU A 2 2.93 -10.96 -14.86
CA GLU A 2 3.09 -11.61 -13.56
C GLU A 2 3.02 -10.58 -12.44
N PHE A 3 2.15 -10.83 -11.45
CA PHE A 3 2.03 -9.96 -10.28
C PHE A 3 2.68 -10.62 -9.07
N THR A 4 3.49 -9.86 -8.36
CA THR A 4 4.05 -10.24 -7.08
C THR A 4 3.82 -9.12 -6.08
N HIS A 5 3.97 -9.43 -4.80
CA HIS A 5 3.76 -8.43 -3.76
C HIS A 5 4.68 -8.68 -2.56
N ALA A 6 4.85 -7.66 -1.75
CA ALA A 6 5.58 -7.76 -0.50
C ALA A 6 5.00 -6.79 0.51
N PHE A 7 5.10 -7.13 1.80
CA PHE A 7 4.71 -6.27 2.89
C PHE A 7 5.94 -5.79 3.63
N TYR A 8 5.90 -4.52 4.07
CA TYR A 8 7.00 -3.88 4.77
C TYR A 8 6.47 -3.20 6.03
N ASP A 9 7.25 -3.22 7.09
CA ASP A 9 6.90 -2.51 8.33
C ASP A 9 7.47 -1.10 8.39
N ALA A 10 8.05 -0.63 7.30
CA ALA A 10 8.50 0.74 7.09
C ALA A 10 8.17 1.14 5.66
N LEU A 11 8.00 2.42 5.40
CA LEU A 11 7.66 2.91 4.06
C LEU A 11 8.84 2.71 3.10
N PRO A 12 8.72 1.81 2.11
CA PRO A 12 9.81 1.63 1.15
C PRO A 12 9.85 2.79 0.15
N PRO A 13 11.04 3.10 -0.40
CA PRO A 13 11.17 4.20 -1.37
C PRO A 13 10.26 4.05 -2.59
N GLU A 14 10.06 2.83 -3.07
CA GLU A 14 9.19 2.58 -4.21
C GLU A 14 7.74 2.94 -3.92
N ALA A 15 7.26 2.62 -2.70
CA ALA A 15 5.92 3.00 -2.29
C ALA A 15 5.80 4.51 -2.13
N ALA A 16 6.83 5.15 -1.58
CA ALA A 16 6.85 6.60 -1.46
C ALA A 16 6.78 7.27 -2.83
N ALA A 17 7.49 6.73 -3.81
CA ALA A 17 7.48 7.27 -5.17
C ALA A 17 6.10 7.15 -5.82
N ILE A 18 5.42 6.00 -5.65
CA ILE A 18 4.07 5.82 -6.17
C ILE A 18 3.11 6.81 -5.53
N ARG A 19 3.18 6.97 -4.22
CA ARG A 19 2.30 7.89 -3.50
C ARG A 19 2.56 9.33 -3.90
N GLN A 20 3.82 9.69 -4.10
CA GLN A 20 4.17 11.02 -4.59
C GLN A 20 3.55 11.28 -5.96
N ALA A 21 3.67 10.33 -6.88
CA ALA A 21 3.13 10.49 -8.22
C ALA A 21 1.60 10.62 -8.20
N VAL A 22 0.92 9.79 -7.39
CA VAL A 22 -0.55 9.73 -7.41
C VAL A 22 -1.16 10.86 -6.58
N PHE A 23 -0.71 11.04 -5.34
CA PHE A 23 -1.41 11.96 -4.45
C PHE A 23 -0.90 13.39 -4.56
N VAL A 24 0.39 13.58 -4.75
CA VAL A 24 0.94 14.93 -4.84
C VAL A 24 0.89 15.47 -6.26
N GLU A 25 1.43 14.74 -7.22
CA GLU A 25 1.57 15.23 -8.58
C GLU A 25 0.26 15.19 -9.38
N GLU A 26 -0.57 14.16 -9.19
CA GLU A 26 -1.85 14.08 -9.90
C GLU A 26 -2.99 14.79 -9.17
N GLN A 27 -3.05 14.67 -7.84
CA GLN A 27 -4.19 15.14 -7.07
C GLN A 27 -3.90 16.41 -6.27
N GLY A 28 -2.63 16.82 -6.16
CA GLY A 28 -2.27 18.08 -5.55
C GLY A 28 -2.28 18.11 -4.03
N PHE A 29 -2.28 16.96 -3.37
CA PHE A 29 -2.17 16.91 -1.91
C PHE A 29 -0.78 17.35 -1.45
N GLN A 30 -0.72 18.21 -0.43
CA GLN A 30 0.55 18.75 0.05
C GLN A 30 1.16 17.96 1.19
N GLU A 31 0.35 17.30 2.02
CA GLU A 31 0.83 16.56 3.18
C GLU A 31 0.41 15.10 3.07
N GLU A 32 0.95 14.41 2.10
CA GLU A 32 0.60 13.03 1.85
C GLU A 32 1.26 12.07 2.85
N PHE A 33 2.48 12.39 3.28
CA PHE A 33 3.23 11.55 4.23
C PHE A 33 3.02 12.07 5.64
N ASP A 34 2.73 11.17 6.58
CA ASP A 34 2.46 11.53 7.96
C ASP A 34 3.09 10.54 8.95
N ALA A 35 2.89 10.78 10.24
CA ALA A 35 3.49 9.96 11.29
C ALA A 35 2.99 8.51 11.29
N ILE A 36 1.83 8.25 10.74
CA ILE A 36 1.26 6.90 10.65
C ILE A 36 2.17 6.00 9.82
N ASP A 37 2.86 6.55 8.82
CA ASP A 37 3.74 5.78 7.96
C ASP A 37 4.87 5.09 8.72
N ARG A 38 5.22 5.58 9.90
CA ARG A 38 6.32 5.02 10.69
C ARG A 38 5.97 3.69 11.34
N HIS A 39 4.68 3.41 11.55
CA HIS A 39 4.25 2.18 12.20
C HIS A 39 3.18 1.43 11.42
N ALA A 40 2.90 1.86 10.21
CA ALA A 40 1.95 1.16 9.34
C ALA A 40 2.62 0.00 8.64
N LEU A 41 1.79 -0.96 8.25
CA LEU A 41 2.20 -2.02 7.34
C LEU A 41 2.01 -1.49 5.92
N HIS A 42 3.04 -1.62 5.09
CA HIS A 42 3.00 -1.13 3.71
C HIS A 42 3.02 -2.28 2.74
N LEU A 43 2.05 -2.31 1.82
CA LEU A 43 2.01 -3.27 0.73
C LEU A 43 2.60 -2.62 -0.51
N LEU A 44 3.43 -3.35 -1.21
CA LEU A 44 3.94 -2.95 -2.51
C LEU A 44 3.60 -4.04 -3.52
N LEU A 45 2.93 -3.68 -4.60
CA LEU A 45 2.53 -4.60 -5.66
C LEU A 45 3.40 -4.36 -6.88
N PHE A 46 3.88 -5.45 -7.45
CA PHE A 46 4.76 -5.43 -8.62
C PHE A 46 4.07 -6.09 -9.80
N ALA A 47 4.26 -5.54 -10.99
CA ALA A 47 3.87 -6.16 -12.25
C ALA A 47 5.14 -6.38 -13.07
N ASP A 48 5.47 -7.64 -13.34
CA ASP A 48 6.70 -8.02 -14.04
C ASP A 48 7.95 -7.39 -13.40
N GLY A 49 7.97 -7.33 -12.07
CA GLY A 49 9.09 -6.78 -11.32
C GLY A 49 9.10 -5.28 -11.14
N ARG A 50 8.09 -4.56 -11.66
CA ARG A 50 8.00 -3.10 -11.53
C ARG A 50 6.96 -2.72 -10.48
N PRO A 51 7.28 -1.82 -9.55
CA PRO A 51 6.29 -1.35 -8.59
C PRO A 51 5.16 -0.61 -9.30
N VAL A 52 3.92 -1.05 -9.09
CA VAL A 52 2.76 -0.44 -9.75
C VAL A 52 1.68 0.03 -8.79
N GLY A 53 1.70 -0.44 -7.55
CA GLY A 53 0.68 -0.05 -6.59
C GLY A 53 1.15 -0.21 -5.16
N THR A 54 0.50 0.51 -4.26
CA THR A 54 0.82 0.45 -2.83
C THR A 54 -0.42 0.80 -2.01
N LEU A 55 -0.43 0.37 -0.75
CA LEU A 55 -1.38 0.83 0.26
C LEU A 55 -0.70 0.76 1.63
N ARG A 56 -1.33 1.37 2.63
CA ARG A 56 -0.87 1.21 4.01
C ARG A 56 -2.01 0.68 4.86
N ALA A 57 -1.66 -0.10 5.88
CA ALA A 57 -2.62 -0.60 6.87
C ALA A 57 -2.06 -0.31 8.26
N PHE A 58 -2.90 0.17 9.16
CA PHE A 58 -2.47 0.48 10.52
C PHE A 58 -3.60 0.21 11.50
N THR A 59 -3.23 0.06 12.77
CA THR A 59 -4.19 -0.12 13.85
C THR A 59 -3.93 0.91 14.94
N GLU A 60 -4.99 1.39 15.55
CA GLU A 60 -4.91 2.34 16.67
C GLU A 60 -5.16 1.67 18.01
N ASP A 61 -5.65 0.44 18.00
CA ASP A 61 -6.09 -0.25 19.22
C ASP A 61 -5.41 -1.61 19.42
N GLY A 62 -4.15 -1.72 18.99
CA GLY A 62 -3.36 -2.91 19.28
C GLY A 62 -3.66 -4.11 18.40
N GLY A 63 -4.30 -3.92 17.26
CA GLY A 63 -4.56 -4.99 16.32
C GLY A 63 -6.00 -5.49 16.29
N THR A 64 -6.90 -4.86 17.06
CA THR A 64 -8.31 -5.22 17.07
C THR A 64 -9.02 -4.70 15.83
N ARG A 65 -8.67 -3.49 15.40
CA ARG A 65 -9.22 -2.85 14.22
C ARG A 65 -8.12 -2.36 13.32
N TRP A 66 -8.23 -2.63 12.03
CA TRP A 66 -7.26 -2.18 11.05
C TRP A 66 -7.90 -1.20 10.08
N HIS A 67 -7.14 -0.15 9.77
CA HIS A 67 -7.52 0.85 8.77
C HIS A 67 -6.62 0.69 7.56
N ILE A 68 -7.22 0.67 6.37
CA ILE A 68 -6.48 0.59 5.12
C ILE A 68 -6.67 1.90 4.39
N GLY A 69 -5.56 2.51 3.99
CA GLY A 69 -5.62 3.80 3.31
C GLY A 69 -4.44 3.98 2.37
N ARG A 70 -4.38 5.18 1.80
CA ARG A 70 -3.34 5.54 0.83
C ARG A 70 -3.19 4.50 -0.28
N VAL A 71 -4.33 3.96 -0.74
CA VAL A 71 -4.35 3.02 -1.86
C VAL A 71 -4.02 3.81 -3.12
N ALA A 72 -2.94 3.45 -3.78
CA ALA A 72 -2.47 4.17 -4.96
C ALA A 72 -1.99 3.20 -6.02
N VAL A 73 -2.39 3.43 -7.26
CA VAL A 73 -1.95 2.67 -8.43
C VAL A 73 -1.46 3.67 -9.46
N ILE A 74 -0.30 3.40 -10.06
CA ILE A 74 0.22 4.29 -11.10
C ILE A 74 -0.74 4.34 -12.28
N GLN A 75 -0.76 5.48 -12.97
CA GLN A 75 -1.73 5.72 -14.04
C GLN A 75 -1.72 4.65 -15.13
N SER A 76 -0.53 4.21 -15.52
CA SER A 76 -0.40 3.22 -16.59
C SER A 76 -0.93 1.83 -16.22
N ALA A 77 -1.18 1.56 -14.95
CA ALA A 77 -1.65 0.25 -14.49
C ALA A 77 -3.10 0.26 -14.00
N ARG A 78 -3.80 1.39 -14.05
CA ARG A 78 -5.15 1.50 -13.47
C ARG A 78 -6.19 0.63 -14.14
N GLN A 79 -6.02 0.29 -15.40
CA GLN A 79 -6.97 -0.54 -16.12
C GLN A 79 -6.94 -2.00 -15.71
N LEU A 80 -6.01 -2.38 -14.84
CA LEU A 80 -5.83 -3.77 -14.41
C LEU A 80 -6.56 -4.11 -13.11
N HIS A 81 -7.36 -3.18 -12.57
CA HIS A 81 -8.14 -3.37 -11.34
C HIS A 81 -7.27 -3.77 -10.14
N LEU A 82 -6.10 -3.17 -10.03
CA LEU A 82 -5.12 -3.57 -9.01
C LEU A 82 -5.48 -3.12 -7.60
N GLY A 83 -6.29 -2.07 -7.47
CA GLY A 83 -6.75 -1.63 -6.15
C GLY A 83 -7.48 -2.74 -5.40
N ARG A 84 -8.39 -3.44 -6.08
CA ARG A 84 -9.11 -4.57 -5.48
C ARG A 84 -8.16 -5.72 -5.12
N ARG A 85 -7.22 -6.01 -6.01
CA ARG A 85 -6.23 -7.06 -5.75
C ARG A 85 -5.42 -6.74 -4.51
N MET A 86 -4.98 -5.48 -4.36
CA MET A 86 -4.22 -5.06 -3.17
C MET A 86 -5.06 -5.14 -1.90
N MET A 87 -6.32 -4.75 -1.96
CA MET A 87 -7.21 -4.85 -0.81
C MET A 87 -7.37 -6.31 -0.36
N ASP A 88 -7.57 -7.23 -1.31
CA ASP A 88 -7.69 -8.65 -0.99
C ASP A 88 -6.41 -9.20 -0.36
N LEU A 89 -5.24 -8.79 -0.87
CA LEU A 89 -3.96 -9.20 -0.31
C LEU A 89 -3.77 -8.67 1.11
N ALA A 90 -4.13 -7.40 1.34
CA ALA A 90 -4.01 -6.79 2.65
C ALA A 90 -4.93 -7.48 3.66
N GLU A 91 -6.17 -7.75 3.28
CA GLU A 91 -7.11 -8.44 4.17
C GLU A 91 -6.60 -9.84 4.54
N ALA A 92 -6.05 -10.57 3.58
CA ALA A 92 -5.50 -11.89 3.84
C ALA A 92 -4.32 -11.81 4.82
N GLU A 93 -3.45 -10.81 4.66
CA GLU A 93 -2.31 -10.62 5.55
C GLU A 93 -2.76 -10.28 6.97
N LEU A 94 -3.75 -9.41 7.11
CA LEU A 94 -4.25 -9.00 8.42
C LEU A 94 -4.99 -10.11 9.16
N ARG A 95 -5.51 -11.08 8.42
CA ARG A 95 -6.21 -12.23 9.00
C ARG A 95 -5.28 -13.38 9.36
N ARG A 96 -4.04 -13.34 8.93
CA ARG A 96 -3.10 -14.43 9.23
C ARG A 96 -2.87 -14.52 10.73
N PRO A 97 -2.89 -15.77 11.28
CA PRO A 97 -2.56 -15.93 12.69
C PRO A 97 -1.12 -15.47 12.92
N LYS A 98 -0.94 -14.66 13.94
CA LYS A 98 0.40 -14.24 14.33
C LYS A 98 1.00 -15.33 15.18
N CYS A 99 2.03 -15.97 14.69
CA CYS A 99 2.82 -16.87 15.48
C CYS A 99 3.67 -16.05 16.41
N SER A 100 3.36 -16.13 17.67
CA SER A 100 4.15 -15.46 18.69
C SER A 100 5.38 -16.29 19.00
#